data_366bd80e0d9ff4e191332a587eac8967
#
_entry.id   366bd80e0d9ff4e191332a587eac8967
#
_cell.length_a   1.000
_cell.length_b   1.000
_cell.length_c   1.000
_cell.angle_alpha   90.00
_cell.angle_beta   90.00
_cell.angle_gamma   90.00
#
_symmetry.space_group_name_H-M   'P 1'
#
loop_
_entity.id
_entity.type
_entity.pdbx_description
1 polymer ?
#
loop_
_entity_poly.entity_id
_entity_poly.type
_entity_poly.pdbx_seq_one_letter_code
_entity_poly.pdbx_strand_id
1 'polypeptide(L)'
;MTEANRAPDNETSVAEHPLYQTALELLAAGEEVQAAENLRELAEIYPGDRELDNLLVRVELKAAFADAEYRSDGRSKPTPILRQVVLLLLTLTLALIIIVGLVVVWGEYIQPILDNAEREQRVSSLRVQAAVQLEAGALDSAEEKYEEILTNAPGDQAALEALAEIERQRELRGLVADARRAMEQGDLRGAESLVLEVQARDPDYPGAQALLAEIRERIGLEETWQAAQDSVAAEDWQAAIDLLLQIRAEDAAYRRQEVEGLLFQAYVALARQLIQGANADPGPIYQAIDYCNKALNLRPGDRNLRQECRLADQFVEGADAYSREEFAQAVDAWEEVYETEPAYQNGVLDGILDEAYPQAAREQLARANGSVGALGKAIYYMEKARERGTLPEDLRQELDLATAYVAGSDAFAAEDWNAAVALWGPISALRPDYGNGALGDNLRQACANSAEPDATYCSP
;
A
#
# COMPACT_ATOMS: atom_id res chain seq x y z
N MET A 1 -26.25 28.46 33.53
CA MET A 1 -25.13 28.24 34.45
C MET A 1 -24.46 26.95 34.04
N THR A 2 -23.49 27.09 33.21
CA THR A 2 -22.37 26.14 33.02
C THR A 2 -21.36 26.86 32.13
N GLU A 3 -20.30 27.27 32.78
CA GLU A 3 -19.19 27.96 32.14
C GLU A 3 -18.43 27.00 31.21
N ALA A 4 -18.32 27.46 30.06
CA ALA A 4 -17.26 27.47 29.06
C ALA A 4 -15.96 26.85 29.52
N ASN A 5 -15.57 25.79 28.78
CA ASN A 5 -14.19 25.42 28.59
C ASN A 5 -13.68 26.20 27.38
N ARG A 6 -13.07 27.34 27.65
CA ARG A 6 -12.39 28.19 26.69
C ARG A 6 -10.98 27.62 26.51
N ALA A 7 -10.70 27.17 25.34
CA ALA A 7 -9.32 26.87 24.94
C ALA A 7 -8.47 28.15 25.16
N PRO A 8 -7.21 28.01 25.59
CA PRO A 8 -6.32 29.15 25.71
C PRO A 8 -5.99 29.68 24.33
N ASP A 9 -6.18 30.97 24.13
CA ASP A 9 -5.63 31.75 23.02
C ASP A 9 -4.10 31.58 23.04
N ASN A 10 -3.55 30.81 22.14
CA ASN A 10 -2.12 30.59 22.05
C ASN A 10 -1.61 31.13 20.73
N GLU A 11 -1.17 32.38 20.73
CA GLU A 11 -0.38 33.02 19.67
C GLU A 11 1.10 32.53 19.66
N THR A 12 1.45 31.52 20.41
CA THR A 12 2.78 30.93 20.34
C THR A 12 2.83 29.90 19.22
N SER A 13 3.66 30.15 18.24
CA SER A 13 3.99 29.20 17.17
C SER A 13 4.50 27.88 17.79
N VAL A 14 4.09 26.75 17.23
CA VAL A 14 4.56 25.40 17.63
C VAL A 14 6.08 25.36 17.80
N ALA A 15 6.81 26.07 16.92
CA ALA A 15 8.27 26.17 16.94
C ALA A 15 8.85 26.88 18.16
N GLU A 16 8.10 27.73 18.85
CA GLU A 16 8.54 28.47 20.05
C GLU A 16 8.16 27.72 21.33
N HIS A 17 7.44 26.63 21.24
CA HIS A 17 7.02 25.87 22.40
C HIS A 17 8.22 25.13 23.02
N PRO A 18 8.40 25.16 24.36
CA PRO A 18 9.54 24.51 25.02
C PRO A 18 9.69 23.05 24.70
N LEU A 19 8.60 22.27 24.60
CA LEU A 19 8.63 20.87 24.22
C LEU A 19 9.15 20.65 22.81
N TYR A 20 8.89 21.58 21.87
CA TYR A 20 9.44 21.49 20.53
C TYR A 20 10.95 21.68 20.51
N GLN A 21 11.45 22.66 21.24
CA GLN A 21 12.87 22.93 21.38
C GLN A 21 13.60 21.76 22.07
N THR A 22 13.01 21.23 23.15
CA THR A 22 13.56 20.06 23.85
C THR A 22 13.57 18.83 22.94
N ALA A 23 12.55 18.61 22.14
CA ALA A 23 12.51 17.50 21.20
C ALA A 23 13.60 17.63 20.12
N LEU A 24 13.88 18.84 19.62
CA LEU A 24 14.98 19.07 18.68
C LEU A 24 16.37 18.85 19.29
N GLU A 25 16.56 19.24 20.55
CA GLU A 25 17.79 18.98 21.30
C GLU A 25 18.02 17.48 21.52
N LEU A 26 16.97 16.75 21.87
CA LEU A 26 16.99 15.28 22.01
C LEU A 26 17.31 14.59 20.68
N LEU A 27 16.76 15.08 19.58
CA LEU A 27 17.09 14.58 18.24
C LEU A 27 18.54 14.82 17.87
N ALA A 28 19.08 15.99 18.24
CA ALA A 28 20.50 16.30 18.04
C ALA A 28 21.42 15.43 18.91
N ALA A 29 20.93 14.98 20.05
CA ALA A 29 21.63 14.07 20.96
C ALA A 29 21.50 12.58 20.55
N GLY A 30 20.63 12.25 19.59
CA GLY A 30 20.36 10.87 19.15
C GLY A 30 19.40 10.11 20.07
N GLU A 31 18.61 10.82 20.87
CA GLU A 31 17.65 10.23 21.81
C GLU A 31 16.24 10.24 21.21
N GLU A 32 16.06 9.49 20.11
CA GLU A 32 14.85 9.51 19.28
C GLU A 32 13.58 9.10 20.04
N VAL A 33 13.69 8.19 21.02
CA VAL A 33 12.54 7.72 21.80
C VAL A 33 11.97 8.83 22.67
N GLN A 34 12.84 9.57 23.38
CA GLN A 34 12.42 10.67 24.25
C GLN A 34 11.95 11.88 23.45
N ALA A 35 12.58 12.12 22.29
CA ALA A 35 12.12 13.14 21.35
C ALA A 35 10.72 12.83 20.81
N ALA A 36 10.42 11.57 20.51
CA ALA A 36 9.08 11.14 20.06
C ALA A 36 8.02 11.35 21.14
N GLU A 37 8.34 11.13 22.42
CA GLU A 37 7.42 11.38 23.55
C GLU A 37 7.07 12.87 23.65
N ASN A 38 8.06 13.75 23.61
CA ASN A 38 7.83 15.20 23.68
C ASN A 38 7.04 15.73 22.48
N LEU A 39 7.30 15.21 21.28
CA LEU A 39 6.53 15.58 20.09
C LEU A 39 5.09 15.05 20.12
N ARG A 40 4.85 13.90 20.74
CA ARG A 40 3.49 13.36 20.90
C ARG A 40 2.68 14.19 21.89
N GLU A 41 3.29 14.60 23.01
CA GLU A 41 2.66 15.50 23.98
C GLU A 41 2.34 16.86 23.33
N LEU A 42 3.26 17.34 22.47
CA LEU A 42 3.04 18.58 21.73
C LEU A 42 1.92 18.46 20.69
N ALA A 43 1.78 17.31 20.04
CA ALA A 43 0.70 17.06 19.08
C ALA A 43 -0.69 16.97 19.73
N GLU A 44 -0.77 16.62 21.02
CA GLU A 44 -2.01 16.71 21.78
C GLU A 44 -2.39 18.16 22.10
N ILE A 45 -1.41 19.05 22.22
CA ILE A 45 -1.62 20.50 22.46
C ILE A 45 -1.99 21.24 21.18
N TYR A 46 -1.42 20.82 20.04
CA TYR A 46 -1.65 21.45 18.72
C TYR A 46 -2.19 20.44 17.70
N PRO A 47 -3.43 19.95 17.87
CA PRO A 47 -3.98 18.91 17.00
C PRO A 47 -4.25 19.45 15.59
N GLY A 48 -3.68 18.76 14.60
CA GLY A 48 -3.85 19.09 13.18
C GLY A 48 -2.76 19.98 12.59
N ASP A 49 -1.70 20.27 13.33
CA ASP A 49 -0.50 20.90 12.78
C ASP A 49 0.27 19.91 11.92
N ARG A 50 0.27 20.13 10.60
CA ARG A 50 0.85 19.21 9.62
C ARG A 50 2.37 19.07 9.72
N GLU A 51 3.06 20.13 10.13
CA GLU A 51 4.52 20.11 10.27
C GLU A 51 4.94 19.28 11.49
N LEU A 52 4.20 19.44 12.58
CA LEU A 52 4.40 18.68 13.80
C LEU A 52 4.06 17.20 13.61
N ASP A 53 2.93 16.90 12.98
CA ASP A 53 2.53 15.53 12.66
C ASP A 53 3.56 14.82 11.79
N ASN A 54 4.07 15.49 10.77
CA ASN A 54 5.11 14.98 9.89
C ASN A 54 6.45 14.77 10.60
N LEU A 55 6.79 15.65 11.55
CA LEU A 55 8.01 15.52 12.34
C LEU A 55 7.88 14.34 13.32
N LEU A 56 6.74 14.21 13.98
CA LEU A 56 6.45 13.11 14.91
C LEU A 56 6.57 11.76 14.21
N VAL A 57 5.91 11.57 13.07
CA VAL A 57 5.97 10.32 12.29
C VAL A 57 7.42 9.96 11.90
N ARG A 58 8.23 10.94 11.53
CA ARG A 58 9.64 10.72 11.19
C ARG A 58 10.47 10.27 12.38
N VAL A 59 10.23 10.88 13.53
CA VAL A 59 10.99 10.59 14.75
C VAL A 59 10.58 9.23 15.31
N GLU A 60 9.30 8.89 15.29
CA GLU A 60 8.79 7.57 15.69
C GLU A 60 9.35 6.46 14.78
N LEU A 61 9.46 6.73 13.49
CA LEU A 61 10.06 5.80 12.56
C LEU A 61 11.56 5.58 12.81
N LYS A 62 12.30 6.65 13.08
CA LYS A 62 13.71 6.56 13.50
C LYS A 62 13.89 5.81 14.82
N ALA A 63 13.08 6.12 15.83
CA ALA A 63 13.07 5.44 17.11
C ALA A 63 12.81 3.93 16.95
N ALA A 64 11.88 3.55 16.06
CA ALA A 64 11.57 2.16 15.75
C ALA A 64 12.73 1.41 15.07
N PHE A 65 13.56 2.12 14.27
CA PHE A 65 14.74 1.52 13.64
C PHE A 65 15.93 1.44 14.59
N ALA A 66 16.13 2.41 15.48
CA ALA A 66 17.16 2.35 16.52
C ALA A 66 16.96 1.13 17.44
N ASP A 67 15.69 0.79 17.73
CA ASP A 67 15.33 -0.41 18.52
C ASP A 67 15.53 -1.73 17.72
N ALA A 68 15.38 -1.66 16.38
CA ALA A 68 15.61 -2.80 15.50
C ALA A 68 17.11 -3.10 15.28
N GLU A 69 17.96 -2.09 15.25
CA GLU A 69 19.40 -2.23 15.09
C GLU A 69 20.07 -2.88 16.29
N TYR A 70 19.55 -2.59 17.50
CA TYR A 70 20.01 -3.25 18.73
C TYR A 70 19.67 -4.76 18.76
N ARG A 71 18.71 -5.23 17.98
CA ARG A 71 18.30 -6.64 17.90
C ARG A 71 18.92 -7.42 16.74
N SER A 72 19.61 -6.76 15.82
CA SER A 72 20.08 -7.40 14.57
C SER A 72 21.52 -7.89 14.57
N ASP A 73 22.25 -7.81 15.70
CA ASP A 73 23.64 -8.32 15.78
C ASP A 73 23.68 -9.84 16.08
N GLY A 74 23.09 -10.59 15.16
CA GLY A 74 23.05 -12.05 15.16
C GLY A 74 23.25 -12.58 13.73
N ARG A 75 24.51 -12.78 13.36
CA ARG A 75 24.92 -13.35 12.08
C ARG A 75 24.14 -14.62 11.72
N SER A 76 23.45 -14.63 10.57
CA SER A 76 23.25 -15.83 9.78
C SER A 76 23.21 -15.51 8.28
N LYS A 77 23.89 -16.35 7.51
CA LYS A 77 24.16 -16.25 6.07
C LYS A 77 22.87 -16.31 5.21
N PRO A 78 22.81 -15.68 4.06
CA PRO A 78 21.64 -15.73 3.19
C PRO A 78 21.59 -17.06 2.43
N THR A 79 20.53 -17.81 2.64
CA THR A 79 20.11 -18.94 1.79
C THR A 79 19.05 -18.46 0.79
N PRO A 80 18.93 -19.08 -0.36
CA PRO A 80 18.21 -18.52 -1.51
C PRO A 80 16.68 -18.63 -1.35
N ILE A 81 16.09 -17.61 -0.74
CA ILE A 81 14.66 -17.51 -0.43
C ILE A 81 13.79 -17.44 -1.70
N LEU A 82 14.33 -16.95 -2.81
CA LEU A 82 13.58 -16.79 -4.06
C LEU A 82 13.07 -18.11 -4.64
N ARG A 83 13.82 -19.20 -4.49
CA ARG A 83 13.46 -20.53 -5.03
C ARG A 83 12.34 -21.19 -4.20
N GLN A 84 12.27 -20.93 -2.90
CA GLN A 84 11.22 -21.46 -2.02
C GLN A 84 9.89 -20.72 -2.19
N VAL A 85 9.92 -19.41 -2.43
CA VAL A 85 8.70 -18.61 -2.65
C VAL A 85 8.04 -18.99 -3.98
N VAL A 86 8.81 -19.22 -5.04
CA VAL A 86 8.28 -19.68 -6.33
C VAL A 86 7.67 -21.09 -6.22
N LEU A 87 8.30 -22.01 -5.47
CA LEU A 87 7.76 -23.34 -5.23
C LEU A 87 6.47 -23.30 -4.38
N LEU A 88 6.38 -22.42 -3.40
CA LEU A 88 5.19 -22.26 -2.55
C LEU A 88 4.02 -21.64 -3.33
N LEU A 89 4.27 -20.70 -4.24
CA LEU A 89 3.26 -20.16 -5.14
C LEU A 89 2.77 -21.22 -6.15
N LEU A 90 3.65 -22.05 -6.67
CA LEU A 90 3.29 -23.14 -7.59
C LEU A 90 2.45 -24.24 -6.89
N THR A 91 2.75 -24.55 -5.63
CA THR A 91 1.95 -25.53 -4.86
C THR A 91 0.60 -24.95 -4.44
N LEU A 92 0.51 -23.64 -4.15
CA LEU A 92 -0.77 -22.97 -3.82
C LEU A 92 -1.68 -22.83 -5.04
N THR A 93 -1.12 -22.55 -6.22
CA THR A 93 -1.91 -22.50 -7.48
C THR A 93 -2.38 -23.89 -7.89
N LEU A 94 -1.56 -24.93 -7.68
CA LEU A 94 -1.98 -26.30 -7.94
C LEU A 94 -3.07 -26.77 -6.97
N ALA A 95 -2.95 -26.45 -5.69
CA ALA A 95 -3.97 -26.73 -4.68
C ALA A 95 -5.28 -25.97 -4.97
N LEU A 96 -5.20 -24.73 -5.43
CA LEU A 96 -6.38 -23.92 -5.81
C LEU A 96 -7.09 -24.51 -7.03
N ILE A 97 -6.35 -24.98 -8.04
CA ILE A 97 -6.92 -25.66 -9.21
C ILE A 97 -7.62 -26.95 -8.81
N ILE A 98 -7.05 -27.70 -7.86
CA ILE A 98 -7.66 -28.94 -7.33
C ILE A 98 -8.92 -28.60 -6.53
N ILE A 99 -8.93 -27.55 -5.70
CA ILE A 99 -10.10 -27.12 -4.92
C ILE A 99 -11.20 -26.60 -5.85
N VAL A 100 -10.87 -25.81 -6.87
CA VAL A 100 -11.84 -25.34 -7.87
C VAL A 100 -12.41 -26.52 -8.65
N GLY A 101 -11.59 -27.51 -9.02
CA GLY A 101 -12.05 -28.75 -9.63
C GLY A 101 -13.02 -29.54 -8.73
N LEU A 102 -12.75 -29.63 -7.44
CA LEU A 102 -13.61 -30.29 -6.46
C LEU A 102 -14.90 -29.50 -6.19
N VAL A 103 -14.87 -28.18 -6.17
CA VAL A 103 -16.08 -27.33 -6.00
C VAL A 103 -16.97 -27.40 -7.24
N VAL A 104 -16.39 -27.47 -8.44
CA VAL A 104 -17.15 -27.66 -9.68
C VAL A 104 -17.79 -29.06 -9.72
N VAL A 105 -17.07 -30.10 -9.30
CA VAL A 105 -17.60 -31.47 -9.22
C VAL A 105 -18.67 -31.59 -8.13
N TRP A 106 -18.57 -30.84 -7.03
CA TRP A 106 -19.58 -30.86 -5.95
C TRP A 106 -20.86 -30.11 -6.35
N GLY A 107 -20.74 -29.03 -7.19
CA GLY A 107 -21.91 -28.30 -7.70
C GLY A 107 -22.81 -29.11 -8.63
N GLU A 108 -22.26 -30.17 -9.25
CA GLU A 108 -22.98 -30.99 -10.21
C GLU A 108 -23.93 -32.02 -9.58
N TYR A 109 -23.82 -32.28 -8.28
CA TYR A 109 -24.57 -33.38 -7.66
C TYR A 109 -25.88 -33.01 -6.98
N ILE A 110 -26.24 -31.74 -6.96
CA ILE A 110 -27.44 -31.34 -6.20
C ILE A 110 -28.36 -30.49 -7.06
N GLN A 111 -28.76 -31.05 -8.17
CA GLN A 111 -29.97 -30.51 -8.74
C GLN A 111 -30.90 -31.68 -9.08
N PRO A 112 -31.94 -31.71 -8.41
CA PRO A 112 -33.00 -32.62 -8.70
C PRO A 112 -33.66 -32.18 -9.95
N ILE A 113 -33.50 -32.91 -10.79
CA ILE A 113 -34.39 -33.38 -11.81
C ILE A 113 -35.66 -33.85 -11.12
N LEU A 114 -36.42 -32.95 -10.91
CA LEU A 114 -37.48 -33.00 -9.99
C LEU A 114 -38.77 -32.80 -10.61
N ASP A 115 -39.61 -33.33 -10.13
CA ASP A 115 -40.95 -32.89 -10.20
C ASP A 115 -41.88 -33.60 -11.17
N ASN A 116 -41.46 -34.60 -11.75
CA ASN A 116 -42.38 -35.24 -12.68
C ASN A 116 -43.20 -36.42 -12.12
N ALA A 117 -42.79 -36.99 -11.02
CA ALA A 117 -43.45 -38.18 -10.53
C ALA A 117 -44.75 -37.94 -9.74
N GLU A 118 -44.98 -36.73 -9.27
CA GLU A 118 -46.10 -36.44 -8.40
C GLU A 118 -47.34 -35.87 -9.11
N ARG A 119 -47.24 -35.71 -10.43
CA ARG A 119 -48.32 -35.04 -11.15
C ARG A 119 -49.34 -35.97 -11.83
N GLU A 120 -49.22 -37.20 -11.59
CA GLU A 120 -50.03 -38.21 -12.31
C GLU A 120 -51.49 -38.36 -11.89
N GLN A 121 -52.01 -37.52 -11.09
CA GLN A 121 -53.36 -37.78 -10.57
C GLN A 121 -54.42 -36.76 -10.92
N ARG A 122 -54.67 -36.54 -12.16
CA ARG A 122 -55.92 -35.83 -12.47
C ARG A 122 -56.44 -36.11 -13.84
N VAL A 123 -57.25 -36.96 -13.96
CA VAL A 123 -57.95 -37.18 -15.25
C VAL A 123 -59.45 -37.35 -15.06
N SER A 124 -60.19 -36.40 -15.49
CA SER A 124 -61.64 -36.62 -15.61
C SER A 124 -62.43 -35.78 -16.56
N SER A 125 -61.81 -35.11 -17.51
CA SER A 125 -62.52 -34.75 -18.75
C SER A 125 -61.46 -34.46 -19.79
N LEU A 126 -61.25 -35.51 -20.59
CA LEU A 126 -60.02 -35.64 -21.35
C LEU A 126 -59.62 -34.44 -22.18
N ARG A 127 -60.52 -33.81 -22.86
CA ARG A 127 -60.11 -32.73 -23.74
C ARG A 127 -59.90 -31.39 -23.06
N VAL A 128 -60.85 -30.97 -22.23
CA VAL A 128 -60.73 -29.69 -21.52
C VAL A 128 -59.57 -29.72 -20.52
N GLN A 129 -59.43 -30.84 -19.83
CA GLN A 129 -58.36 -31.00 -18.84
C GLN A 129 -56.99 -31.18 -19.49
N ALA A 130 -56.89 -31.91 -20.63
CA ALA A 130 -55.67 -32.02 -21.38
C ALA A 130 -55.20 -30.65 -21.89
N ALA A 131 -56.14 -29.84 -22.43
CA ALA A 131 -55.79 -28.47 -22.86
C ALA A 131 -55.38 -27.59 -21.67
N VAL A 132 -56.08 -27.64 -20.52
CA VAL A 132 -55.71 -26.90 -19.30
C VAL A 132 -54.36 -27.36 -18.76
N GLN A 133 -54.06 -28.64 -18.88
CA GLN A 133 -52.75 -29.16 -18.42
C GLN A 133 -51.66 -28.81 -19.41
N LEU A 134 -51.91 -28.77 -20.69
CA LEU A 134 -50.95 -28.29 -21.71
C LEU A 134 -50.67 -26.81 -21.50
N GLU A 135 -51.70 -25.97 -21.30
CA GLU A 135 -51.53 -24.56 -20.96
C GLU A 135 -50.85 -24.36 -19.64
N ALA A 136 -51.13 -25.21 -18.64
CA ALA A 136 -50.43 -25.22 -17.37
C ALA A 136 -49.01 -25.80 -17.46
N GLY A 137 -48.60 -26.29 -18.63
CA GLY A 137 -47.26 -26.87 -18.87
C GLY A 137 -47.11 -28.27 -18.28
N ALA A 138 -48.20 -28.96 -17.90
CA ALA A 138 -48.21 -30.33 -17.41
C ALA A 138 -48.19 -31.34 -18.57
N LEU A 139 -47.05 -31.39 -19.29
CA LEU A 139 -46.95 -32.09 -20.58
C LEU A 139 -47.27 -33.58 -20.49
N ASP A 140 -46.72 -34.24 -19.45
CA ASP A 140 -46.91 -35.69 -19.31
C ASP A 140 -48.36 -36.05 -19.02
N SER A 141 -49.04 -35.25 -18.18
CA SER A 141 -50.45 -35.42 -17.93
C SER A 141 -51.34 -35.04 -19.12
N ALA A 142 -50.90 -34.07 -19.90
CA ALA A 142 -51.58 -33.73 -21.14
C ALA A 142 -51.39 -34.83 -22.19
N GLU A 143 -50.20 -35.38 -22.34
CA GLU A 143 -49.85 -36.49 -23.21
C GLU A 143 -50.71 -37.73 -22.89
N GLU A 144 -50.75 -38.18 -21.64
CA GLU A 144 -51.55 -39.32 -21.20
C GLU A 144 -53.00 -39.14 -21.61
N LYS A 145 -53.54 -37.92 -21.46
CA LYS A 145 -54.92 -37.63 -21.82
C LYS A 145 -55.11 -37.58 -23.31
N TYR A 146 -54.17 -37.00 -24.08
CA TYR A 146 -54.27 -36.99 -25.51
C TYR A 146 -54.10 -38.41 -26.10
N GLU A 147 -53.24 -39.25 -25.50
CA GLU A 147 -53.13 -40.67 -25.87
C GLU A 147 -54.39 -41.43 -25.55
N GLU A 148 -55.02 -41.15 -24.40
CA GLU A 148 -56.31 -41.74 -24.04
C GLU A 148 -57.40 -41.29 -25.00
N ILE A 149 -57.39 -40.03 -25.47
CA ILE A 149 -58.24 -39.54 -26.54
C ILE A 149 -58.00 -40.35 -27.80
N LEU A 150 -56.74 -40.53 -28.22
CA LEU A 150 -56.38 -41.27 -29.44
C LEU A 150 -56.69 -42.77 -29.31
N THR A 151 -56.65 -43.34 -28.10
CA THR A 151 -57.05 -44.69 -27.86
C THR A 151 -58.58 -44.87 -28.13
N ASN A 152 -59.36 -43.83 -27.79
CA ASN A 152 -60.79 -43.80 -28.00
C ASN A 152 -61.24 -43.20 -29.37
N ALA A 153 -60.34 -42.36 -29.98
CA ALA A 153 -60.57 -41.72 -31.25
C ALA A 153 -59.23 -41.63 -32.05
N PRO A 154 -58.81 -42.70 -32.70
CA PRO A 154 -57.48 -42.77 -33.37
C PRO A 154 -57.20 -41.74 -34.48
N GLY A 155 -58.24 -41.04 -34.94
CA GLY A 155 -58.14 -40.00 -35.96
C GLY A 155 -58.32 -38.58 -35.47
N ASP A 156 -58.26 -38.35 -34.15
CA ASP A 156 -58.40 -37.00 -33.59
C ASP A 156 -57.19 -36.11 -33.94
N GLN A 157 -57.39 -35.25 -34.93
CA GLN A 157 -56.34 -34.38 -35.43
C GLN A 157 -55.86 -33.41 -34.36
N ALA A 158 -56.77 -32.91 -33.52
CA ALA A 158 -56.38 -31.97 -32.45
C ALA A 158 -55.54 -32.65 -31.36
N ALA A 159 -55.78 -33.94 -31.10
CA ALA A 159 -54.94 -34.71 -30.19
C ALA A 159 -53.56 -34.99 -30.80
N LEU A 160 -53.48 -35.28 -32.09
CA LEU A 160 -52.19 -35.46 -32.78
C LEU A 160 -51.37 -34.17 -32.82
N GLU A 161 -52.02 -33.05 -33.14
CA GLU A 161 -51.36 -31.72 -33.15
C GLU A 161 -50.91 -31.34 -31.73
N ALA A 162 -51.74 -31.62 -30.72
CA ALA A 162 -51.38 -31.39 -29.31
C ALA A 162 -50.21 -32.27 -28.82
N LEU A 163 -50.18 -33.55 -29.24
CA LEU A 163 -49.02 -34.41 -28.96
C LEU A 163 -47.73 -33.94 -29.59
N ALA A 164 -47.84 -33.50 -30.89
CA ALA A 164 -46.70 -32.92 -31.57
C ALA A 164 -46.21 -31.60 -30.88
N GLU A 165 -47.15 -30.79 -30.39
CA GLU A 165 -46.83 -29.61 -29.60
C GLU A 165 -46.23 -29.98 -28.23
N ILE A 166 -46.73 -31.01 -27.57
CA ILE A 166 -46.15 -31.54 -26.30
C ILE A 166 -44.69 -31.96 -26.53
N GLU A 167 -44.44 -32.71 -27.58
CA GLU A 167 -43.06 -33.15 -27.90
C GLU A 167 -42.15 -31.98 -28.18
N ARG A 168 -42.64 -30.99 -28.98
CA ARG A 168 -41.89 -29.75 -29.23
C ARG A 168 -41.56 -29.03 -27.90
N GLN A 169 -42.51 -28.86 -27.00
CA GLN A 169 -42.31 -28.21 -25.72
C GLN A 169 -41.37 -29.02 -24.82
N ARG A 170 -41.42 -30.34 -24.88
CA ARG A 170 -40.54 -31.23 -24.13
C ARG A 170 -39.08 -31.08 -24.61
N GLU A 171 -38.89 -31.06 -25.94
CA GLU A 171 -37.56 -30.79 -26.51
C GLU A 171 -37.01 -29.42 -26.08
N LEU A 172 -37.83 -28.36 -26.16
CA LEU A 172 -37.42 -27.03 -25.71
C LEU A 172 -37.08 -26.98 -24.25
N ARG A 173 -37.86 -27.62 -23.39
CA ARG A 173 -37.54 -27.76 -21.95
C ARG A 173 -36.24 -28.52 -21.72
N GLY A 174 -36.02 -29.57 -22.49
CA GLY A 174 -34.79 -30.35 -22.48
C GLY A 174 -33.59 -29.46 -22.79
N LEU A 175 -33.65 -28.70 -23.89
CA LEU A 175 -32.61 -27.79 -24.30
C LEU A 175 -32.31 -26.74 -23.22
N VAL A 176 -33.36 -26.16 -22.59
CA VAL A 176 -33.15 -25.20 -21.49
C VAL A 176 -32.50 -25.85 -20.27
N ALA A 177 -32.92 -27.09 -19.94
CA ALA A 177 -32.30 -27.83 -18.83
C ALA A 177 -30.84 -28.16 -19.14
N ASP A 178 -30.53 -28.53 -20.38
CA ASP A 178 -29.18 -28.83 -20.81
C ASP A 178 -28.32 -27.56 -20.87
N ALA A 179 -28.89 -26.41 -21.30
CA ALA A 179 -28.22 -25.12 -21.25
C ALA A 179 -27.82 -24.74 -19.80
N ARG A 180 -28.74 -24.90 -18.86
CA ARG A 180 -28.47 -24.66 -17.44
C ARG A 180 -27.36 -25.58 -16.91
N ARG A 181 -27.42 -26.85 -17.30
CA ARG A 181 -26.40 -27.82 -16.92
C ARG A 181 -25.04 -27.48 -17.53
N ALA A 182 -25.00 -27.12 -18.81
CA ALA A 182 -23.79 -26.65 -19.47
C ALA A 182 -23.22 -25.40 -18.79
N MET A 183 -24.09 -24.44 -18.39
CA MET A 183 -23.70 -23.25 -17.65
C MET A 183 -23.11 -23.60 -16.27
N GLU A 184 -23.72 -24.55 -15.56
CA GLU A 184 -23.20 -25.03 -14.27
C GLU A 184 -21.85 -25.75 -14.41
N GLN A 185 -21.61 -26.42 -15.53
CA GLN A 185 -20.35 -27.08 -15.88
C GLN A 185 -19.28 -26.11 -16.40
N GLY A 186 -19.63 -24.83 -16.58
CA GLY A 186 -18.74 -23.81 -17.15
C GLY A 186 -18.65 -23.81 -18.67
N ASP A 187 -19.41 -24.68 -19.36
CA ASP A 187 -19.54 -24.60 -20.83
C ASP A 187 -20.55 -23.52 -21.23
N LEU A 188 -20.13 -22.27 -21.03
CA LEU A 188 -20.99 -21.12 -21.28
C LEU A 188 -21.34 -20.95 -22.77
N ARG A 189 -20.43 -21.30 -23.68
CA ARG A 189 -20.69 -21.24 -25.13
C ARG A 189 -21.61 -22.33 -25.59
N GLY A 190 -21.49 -23.54 -25.05
CA GLY A 190 -22.45 -24.61 -25.24
C GLY A 190 -23.83 -24.22 -24.72
N ALA A 191 -23.91 -23.65 -23.52
CA ALA A 191 -25.14 -23.12 -22.96
C ALA A 191 -25.79 -22.04 -23.83
N GLU A 192 -25.01 -21.06 -24.32
CA GLU A 192 -25.49 -20.02 -25.23
C GLU A 192 -26.09 -20.62 -26.51
N SER A 193 -25.38 -21.58 -27.14
CA SER A 193 -25.84 -22.26 -28.34
C SER A 193 -27.19 -22.97 -28.14
N LEU A 194 -27.34 -23.65 -26.99
CA LEU A 194 -28.58 -24.34 -26.67
C LEU A 194 -29.77 -23.37 -26.46
N VAL A 195 -29.54 -22.25 -25.79
CA VAL A 195 -30.63 -21.23 -25.64
C VAL A 195 -30.94 -20.53 -26.94
N LEU A 196 -29.97 -20.26 -27.80
CA LEU A 196 -30.22 -19.73 -29.14
C LEU A 196 -31.02 -20.71 -29.99
N GLU A 197 -30.80 -22.03 -29.86
CA GLU A 197 -31.61 -23.05 -30.52
C GLU A 197 -33.06 -23.02 -30.03
N VAL A 198 -33.28 -22.84 -28.69
CA VAL A 198 -34.62 -22.64 -28.15
C VAL A 198 -35.29 -21.43 -28.79
N GLN A 199 -34.61 -20.28 -28.83
CA GLN A 199 -35.18 -19.06 -29.39
C GLN A 199 -35.43 -19.15 -30.92
N ALA A 200 -34.61 -19.90 -31.63
CA ALA A 200 -34.85 -20.12 -33.08
C ALA A 200 -36.11 -20.96 -33.33
N ARG A 201 -36.46 -21.90 -32.42
CA ARG A 201 -37.66 -22.76 -32.49
C ARG A 201 -38.89 -22.09 -31.89
N ASP A 202 -38.69 -21.29 -30.84
CA ASP A 202 -39.74 -20.54 -30.15
C ASP A 202 -39.18 -19.21 -29.59
N PRO A 203 -39.36 -18.11 -30.38
CA PRO A 203 -38.83 -16.80 -29.98
C PRO A 203 -39.43 -16.27 -28.67
N ASP A 204 -40.64 -16.69 -28.32
CA ASP A 204 -41.36 -16.26 -27.12
C ASP A 204 -41.23 -17.22 -25.97
N TYR A 205 -40.34 -18.22 -26.04
CA TYR A 205 -40.21 -19.23 -25.02
C TYR A 205 -39.89 -18.59 -23.65
N PRO A 206 -40.74 -18.88 -22.60
CA PRO A 206 -40.63 -18.21 -21.31
C PRO A 206 -39.25 -18.41 -20.65
N GLY A 207 -38.59 -17.28 -20.33
CA GLY A 207 -37.31 -17.29 -19.63
C GLY A 207 -36.08 -17.54 -20.48
N ALA A 208 -36.21 -17.88 -21.78
CA ALA A 208 -35.06 -18.09 -22.67
C ALA A 208 -34.24 -16.81 -22.83
N GLN A 209 -34.90 -15.67 -23.00
CA GLN A 209 -34.22 -14.38 -23.16
C GLN A 209 -33.44 -14.00 -21.86
N ALA A 210 -34.04 -14.22 -20.68
CA ALA A 210 -33.41 -13.95 -19.41
C ALA A 210 -32.17 -14.87 -19.19
N LEU A 211 -32.33 -16.16 -19.51
CA LEU A 211 -31.25 -17.13 -19.42
C LEU A 211 -30.10 -16.80 -20.39
N LEU A 212 -30.43 -16.38 -21.60
CA LEU A 212 -29.42 -15.95 -22.58
C LEU A 212 -28.65 -14.71 -22.09
N ALA A 213 -29.36 -13.75 -21.49
CA ALA A 213 -28.72 -12.57 -20.90
C ALA A 213 -27.77 -12.95 -19.76
N GLU A 214 -28.19 -13.84 -18.86
CA GLU A 214 -27.37 -14.36 -17.75
C GLU A 214 -26.12 -15.09 -18.27
N ILE A 215 -26.29 -15.94 -19.30
CA ILE A 215 -25.16 -16.66 -19.89
C ILE A 215 -24.17 -15.68 -20.52
N ARG A 216 -24.64 -14.67 -21.24
CA ARG A 216 -23.79 -13.65 -21.89
C ARG A 216 -23.05 -12.79 -20.87
N GLU A 217 -23.70 -12.43 -19.79
CA GLU A 217 -23.05 -11.74 -18.67
C GLU A 217 -21.89 -12.56 -18.11
N ARG A 218 -22.13 -13.87 -17.87
CA ARG A 218 -21.07 -14.78 -17.41
C ARG A 218 -19.95 -14.97 -18.43
N ILE A 219 -20.27 -15.02 -19.72
CA ILE A 219 -19.27 -15.07 -20.80
C ILE A 219 -18.43 -13.80 -20.76
N GLY A 220 -19.05 -12.63 -20.66
CA GLY A 220 -18.35 -11.35 -20.57
C GLY A 220 -17.39 -11.29 -19.38
N LEU A 221 -17.85 -11.75 -18.21
CA LEU A 221 -16.99 -11.82 -17.01
C LEU A 221 -15.81 -12.79 -17.20
N GLU A 222 -16.03 -13.98 -17.80
CA GLU A 222 -14.95 -14.94 -18.07
C GLU A 222 -13.94 -14.41 -19.11
N GLU A 223 -14.42 -13.75 -20.16
CA GLU A 223 -13.57 -13.10 -21.18
C GLU A 223 -12.74 -11.96 -20.56
N THR A 224 -13.38 -11.12 -19.72
CA THR A 224 -12.68 -10.04 -18.99
C THR A 224 -11.67 -10.62 -18.00
N TRP A 225 -12.02 -11.73 -17.32
CA TRP A 225 -11.11 -12.43 -16.42
C TRP A 225 -9.90 -12.99 -17.18
N GLN A 226 -10.11 -13.64 -18.31
CA GLN A 226 -9.02 -14.15 -19.14
C GLN A 226 -8.12 -13.02 -19.64
N ALA A 227 -8.71 -11.91 -20.12
CA ALA A 227 -7.96 -10.74 -20.54
C ALA A 227 -7.14 -10.14 -19.38
N ALA A 228 -7.69 -10.13 -18.17
CA ALA A 228 -6.95 -9.68 -16.97
C ALA A 228 -5.75 -10.59 -16.67
N GLN A 229 -5.92 -11.91 -16.76
CA GLN A 229 -4.83 -12.88 -16.60
C GLN A 229 -3.75 -12.72 -17.67
N ASP A 230 -4.17 -12.52 -18.92
CA ASP A 230 -3.24 -12.30 -20.04
C ASP A 230 -2.45 -11.00 -19.84
N SER A 231 -3.11 -9.94 -19.34
CA SER A 231 -2.44 -8.68 -18.98
C SER A 231 -1.45 -8.85 -17.84
N VAL A 232 -1.80 -9.65 -16.82
CA VAL A 232 -0.87 -10.01 -15.73
C VAL A 232 0.33 -10.79 -16.28
N ALA A 233 0.11 -11.74 -17.18
CA ALA A 233 1.17 -12.53 -17.80
C ALA A 233 2.07 -11.69 -18.73
N ALA A 234 1.54 -10.66 -19.33
CA ALA A 234 2.26 -9.68 -20.14
C ALA A 234 2.94 -8.57 -19.30
N GLU A 235 2.76 -8.59 -17.98
CA GLU A 235 3.21 -7.53 -17.05
C GLU A 235 2.61 -6.13 -17.38
N ASP A 236 1.48 -6.11 -18.07
CA ASP A 236 0.68 -4.89 -18.28
C ASP A 236 -0.21 -4.66 -17.06
N TRP A 237 0.42 -4.19 -15.98
CA TRP A 237 -0.21 -4.06 -14.68
C TRP A 237 -1.39 -3.08 -14.68
N GLN A 238 -1.30 -1.99 -15.46
CA GLN A 238 -2.39 -1.03 -15.53
C GLN A 238 -3.62 -1.62 -16.20
N ALA A 239 -3.45 -2.28 -17.35
CA ALA A 239 -4.55 -2.96 -18.04
C ALA A 239 -5.15 -4.06 -17.16
N ALA A 240 -4.32 -4.83 -16.45
CA ALA A 240 -4.78 -5.85 -15.50
C ALA A 240 -5.64 -5.24 -14.39
N ILE A 241 -5.20 -4.13 -13.79
CA ILE A 241 -5.96 -3.41 -12.74
C ILE A 241 -7.32 -2.96 -13.27
N ASP A 242 -7.34 -2.34 -14.44
CA ASP A 242 -8.57 -1.80 -15.01
C ASP A 242 -9.60 -2.91 -15.27
N LEU A 243 -9.16 -4.03 -15.86
CA LEU A 243 -10.00 -5.20 -16.10
C LEU A 243 -10.50 -5.86 -14.81
N LEU A 244 -9.64 -6.02 -13.81
CA LEU A 244 -10.01 -6.59 -12.52
C LEU A 244 -10.99 -5.69 -11.74
N LEU A 245 -10.83 -4.37 -11.85
CA LEU A 245 -11.76 -3.41 -11.28
C LEU A 245 -13.10 -3.42 -12.02
N GLN A 246 -13.11 -3.62 -13.35
CA GLN A 246 -14.32 -3.81 -14.12
C GLN A 246 -15.06 -5.05 -13.65
N ILE A 247 -14.40 -6.20 -13.51
CA ILE A 247 -15.02 -7.43 -12.99
C ILE A 247 -15.66 -7.16 -11.61
N ARG A 248 -14.94 -6.50 -10.71
CA ARG A 248 -15.43 -6.21 -9.36
C ARG A 248 -16.62 -5.23 -9.36
N ALA A 249 -16.70 -4.35 -10.35
CA ALA A 249 -17.82 -3.41 -10.51
C ALA A 249 -19.07 -4.10 -11.07
N GLU A 250 -18.88 -5.05 -11.98
CA GLU A 250 -19.96 -5.82 -12.61
C GLU A 250 -20.52 -6.91 -11.65
N ASP A 251 -19.63 -7.71 -11.06
CA ASP A 251 -19.98 -8.72 -10.05
C ASP A 251 -18.89 -8.84 -9.00
N ALA A 252 -19.14 -8.24 -7.83
CA ALA A 252 -18.19 -8.26 -6.71
C ALA A 252 -17.98 -9.66 -6.08
N ALA A 253 -18.85 -10.63 -6.38
CA ALA A 253 -18.75 -11.99 -5.88
C ALA A 253 -17.97 -12.91 -6.84
N TYR A 254 -17.91 -12.53 -8.13
CA TYR A 254 -17.22 -13.33 -9.14
C TYR A 254 -15.74 -13.48 -8.82
N ARG A 255 -15.31 -14.72 -8.61
CA ARG A 255 -13.89 -15.08 -8.31
C ARG A 255 -13.22 -14.10 -7.33
N ARG A 256 -13.96 -13.66 -6.33
CA ARG A 256 -13.56 -12.56 -5.43
C ARG A 256 -12.14 -12.70 -4.89
N GLN A 257 -11.78 -13.89 -4.42
CA GLN A 257 -10.46 -14.09 -3.81
C GLN A 257 -9.32 -14.02 -4.85
N GLU A 258 -9.56 -14.56 -6.02
CA GLU A 258 -8.62 -14.52 -7.13
C GLU A 258 -8.47 -13.10 -7.68
N VAL A 259 -9.58 -12.39 -7.88
CA VAL A 259 -9.59 -10.99 -8.30
C VAL A 259 -8.84 -10.11 -7.30
N GLU A 260 -9.15 -10.22 -6.00
CA GLU A 260 -8.43 -9.50 -4.95
C GLU A 260 -6.94 -9.90 -4.90
N GLY A 261 -6.64 -11.17 -5.14
CA GLY A 261 -5.26 -11.67 -5.21
C GLY A 261 -4.45 -11.07 -6.35
N LEU A 262 -5.04 -11.02 -7.55
CA LEU A 262 -4.39 -10.44 -8.73
C LEU A 262 -4.33 -8.91 -8.64
N LEU A 263 -5.37 -8.25 -8.12
CA LEU A 263 -5.33 -6.80 -7.84
C LEU A 263 -4.18 -6.45 -6.89
N PHE A 264 -4.03 -7.21 -5.81
CA PHE A 264 -2.92 -7.01 -4.91
C PHE A 264 -1.57 -7.13 -5.63
N GLN A 265 -1.39 -8.20 -6.41
CA GLN A 265 -0.17 -8.44 -7.19
C GLN A 265 0.10 -7.29 -8.17
N ALA A 266 -0.91 -6.87 -8.91
CA ALA A 266 -0.77 -5.83 -9.92
C ALA A 266 -0.46 -4.46 -9.27
N TYR A 267 -1.12 -4.10 -8.17
CA TYR A 267 -0.81 -2.86 -7.45
C TYR A 267 0.62 -2.87 -6.91
N VAL A 268 1.08 -3.97 -6.32
CA VAL A 268 2.46 -4.10 -5.81
C VAL A 268 3.47 -3.99 -6.96
N ALA A 269 3.22 -4.71 -8.06
CA ALA A 269 4.12 -4.70 -9.20
C ALA A 269 4.23 -3.32 -9.85
N LEU A 270 3.09 -2.64 -10.05
CA LEU A 270 3.05 -1.30 -10.62
C LEU A 270 3.71 -0.27 -9.69
N ALA A 271 3.47 -0.36 -8.38
CA ALA A 271 4.14 0.51 -7.41
C ALA A 271 5.66 0.35 -7.48
N ARG A 272 6.17 -0.88 -7.50
CA ARG A 272 7.61 -1.17 -7.62
C ARG A 272 8.18 -0.67 -8.95
N GLN A 273 7.47 -0.88 -10.04
CA GLN A 273 7.87 -0.39 -11.37
C GLN A 273 8.02 1.13 -11.37
N LEU A 274 7.06 1.85 -10.79
CA LEU A 274 7.09 3.30 -10.68
C LEU A 274 8.25 3.78 -9.80
N ILE A 275 8.48 3.13 -8.65
CA ILE A 275 9.61 3.47 -7.77
C ILE A 275 10.94 3.26 -8.50
N GLN A 276 11.12 2.11 -9.16
CA GLN A 276 12.37 1.77 -9.84
C GLN A 276 12.64 2.67 -11.06
N GLY A 277 11.58 3.06 -11.76
CA GLY A 277 11.67 3.92 -12.93
C GLY A 277 11.76 5.43 -12.64
N ALA A 278 11.61 5.83 -11.39
CA ALA A 278 11.48 7.24 -11.01
C ALA A 278 12.77 8.05 -11.22
N ASN A 279 13.97 7.45 -11.07
CA ASN A 279 15.27 8.11 -11.27
C ASN A 279 15.37 9.47 -10.55
N ALA A 280 15.07 9.46 -9.26
CA ALA A 280 15.02 10.65 -8.39
C ALA A 280 13.82 11.59 -8.61
N ASP A 281 12.99 11.40 -9.64
CA ASP A 281 11.75 12.17 -9.80
C ASP A 281 10.69 11.72 -8.77
N PRO A 282 10.21 12.58 -7.86
CA PRO A 282 9.19 12.23 -6.90
C PRO A 282 7.80 11.98 -7.54
N GLY A 283 7.55 12.49 -8.74
CA GLY A 283 6.25 12.39 -9.40
C GLY A 283 5.71 10.96 -9.54
N PRO A 284 6.46 10.02 -10.14
CA PRO A 284 6.06 8.60 -10.20
C PRO A 284 5.92 7.95 -8.83
N ILE A 285 6.70 8.39 -7.83
CA ILE A 285 6.67 7.80 -6.49
C ILE A 285 5.38 8.15 -5.75
N TYR A 286 4.83 9.35 -5.92
CA TYR A 286 3.50 9.67 -5.40
C TYR A 286 2.41 8.73 -5.94
N GLN A 287 2.49 8.39 -7.24
CA GLN A 287 1.59 7.40 -7.82
C GLN A 287 1.83 6.00 -7.23
N ALA A 288 3.09 5.62 -7.04
CA ALA A 288 3.45 4.35 -6.41
C ALA A 288 2.88 4.24 -5.00
N ILE A 289 2.92 5.30 -4.20
CA ILE A 289 2.35 5.38 -2.86
C ILE A 289 0.83 5.14 -2.88
N ASP A 290 0.12 5.70 -3.88
CA ASP A 290 -1.31 5.44 -4.05
C ASP A 290 -1.59 3.94 -4.32
N TYR A 291 -0.81 3.32 -5.21
CA TYR A 291 -0.94 1.87 -5.45
C TYR A 291 -0.51 1.03 -4.25
N CYS A 292 0.52 1.44 -3.52
CA CYS A 292 0.89 0.87 -2.24
C CYS A 292 -0.30 0.84 -1.26
N ASN A 293 -0.96 1.97 -1.09
CA ASN A 293 -2.10 2.09 -0.19
C ASN A 293 -3.27 1.21 -0.65
N LYS A 294 -3.54 1.15 -1.96
CA LYS A 294 -4.55 0.24 -2.53
C LYS A 294 -4.22 -1.22 -2.25
N ALA A 295 -2.96 -1.62 -2.39
CA ALA A 295 -2.51 -2.98 -2.08
C ALA A 295 -2.61 -3.29 -0.58
N LEU A 296 -2.20 -2.37 0.29
CA LEU A 296 -2.30 -2.52 1.74
C LEU A 296 -3.75 -2.57 2.23
N ASN A 297 -4.69 -1.90 1.55
CA ASN A 297 -6.12 -2.04 1.84
C ASN A 297 -6.63 -3.47 1.57
N LEU A 298 -6.07 -4.15 0.57
CA LEU A 298 -6.39 -5.56 0.30
C LEU A 298 -5.70 -6.51 1.29
N ARG A 299 -4.46 -6.20 1.70
CA ARG A 299 -3.66 -7.01 2.64
C ARG A 299 -3.00 -6.15 3.71
N PRO A 300 -3.74 -5.71 4.74
CA PRO A 300 -3.21 -4.82 5.78
C PRO A 300 -2.08 -5.43 6.61
N GLY A 301 -1.95 -6.75 6.60
CA GLY A 301 -0.93 -7.48 7.35
C GLY A 301 0.43 -7.60 6.65
N ASP A 302 0.57 -7.16 5.41
CA ASP A 302 1.83 -7.30 4.67
C ASP A 302 2.88 -6.30 5.19
N ARG A 303 3.81 -6.85 5.95
CA ARG A 303 4.88 -6.05 6.60
C ARG A 303 5.92 -5.57 5.60
N ASN A 304 6.23 -6.41 4.61
CA ASN A 304 7.26 -6.09 3.62
C ASN A 304 6.78 -4.95 2.72
N LEU A 305 5.55 -5.08 2.20
CA LEU A 305 4.96 -4.01 1.41
C LEU A 305 4.84 -2.70 2.21
N ARG A 306 4.43 -2.78 3.48
CA ARG A 306 4.36 -1.58 4.32
C ARG A 306 5.71 -0.90 4.50
N GLN A 307 6.79 -1.69 4.56
CA GLN A 307 8.14 -1.13 4.62
C GLN A 307 8.52 -0.47 3.28
N GLU A 308 8.28 -1.13 2.15
CA GLU A 308 8.53 -0.55 0.82
C GLU A 308 7.77 0.77 0.63
N CYS A 309 6.50 0.80 1.01
CA CYS A 309 5.68 2.02 0.91
C CYS A 309 6.21 3.14 1.81
N ARG A 310 6.68 2.83 3.02
CA ARG A 310 7.29 3.82 3.90
C ARG A 310 8.57 4.40 3.34
N LEU A 311 9.41 3.58 2.71
CA LEU A 311 10.60 4.08 2.04
C LEU A 311 10.25 5.05 0.91
N ALA A 312 9.18 4.74 0.17
CA ALA A 312 8.66 5.63 -0.86
C ALA A 312 8.13 6.95 -0.26
N ASP A 313 7.35 6.89 0.82
CA ASP A 313 6.86 8.07 1.54
C ASP A 313 8.02 8.93 2.05
N GLN A 314 9.02 8.32 2.67
CA GLN A 314 10.20 9.02 3.17
C GLN A 314 11.03 9.66 2.06
N PHE A 315 11.17 8.97 0.93
CA PHE A 315 11.89 9.53 -0.21
C PHE A 315 11.22 10.81 -0.72
N VAL A 316 9.89 10.80 -0.92
CA VAL A 316 9.17 12.00 -1.38
C VAL A 316 9.12 13.10 -0.31
N GLU A 317 9.07 12.72 0.96
CA GLU A 317 9.16 13.66 2.06
C GLU A 317 10.51 14.41 2.05
N GLY A 318 11.60 13.67 1.80
CA GLY A 318 12.92 14.27 1.59
C GLY A 318 12.96 15.19 0.38
N ALA A 319 12.36 14.78 -0.74
CA ALA A 319 12.29 15.59 -1.96
C ALA A 319 11.48 16.89 -1.76
N ASP A 320 10.36 16.78 -1.06
CA ASP A 320 9.52 17.93 -0.70
C ASP A 320 10.26 18.90 0.24
N ALA A 321 10.93 18.38 1.25
CA ALA A 321 11.75 19.19 2.16
C ALA A 321 12.86 19.90 1.41
N TYR A 322 13.55 19.19 0.51
CA TYR A 322 14.61 19.76 -0.31
C TYR A 322 14.10 20.88 -1.21
N SER A 323 12.92 20.70 -1.81
CA SER A 323 12.29 21.72 -2.65
C SER A 323 11.92 23.01 -1.89
N ARG A 324 11.73 22.90 -0.56
CA ARG A 324 11.47 24.02 0.34
C ARG A 324 12.73 24.59 1.00
N GLU A 325 13.91 24.13 0.55
CA GLU A 325 15.21 24.49 1.14
C GLU A 325 15.34 24.06 2.63
N GLU A 326 14.59 23.04 3.05
CA GLU A 326 14.65 22.43 4.38
C GLU A 326 15.66 21.26 4.34
N PHE A 327 16.92 21.57 4.03
CA PHE A 327 17.93 20.58 3.66
C PHE A 327 18.22 19.55 4.75
N ALA A 328 18.22 19.98 6.00
CA ALA A 328 18.41 19.07 7.13
C ALA A 328 17.30 18.03 7.24
N GLN A 329 16.04 18.44 6.99
CA GLN A 329 14.91 17.52 6.98
C GLN A 329 14.98 16.58 5.79
N ALA A 330 15.38 17.09 4.63
CA ALA A 330 15.57 16.29 3.44
C ALA A 330 16.62 15.19 3.66
N VAL A 331 17.76 15.56 4.23
CA VAL A 331 18.82 14.61 4.56
C VAL A 331 18.36 13.59 5.59
N ASP A 332 17.73 14.03 6.69
CA ASP A 332 17.23 13.14 7.75
C ASP A 332 16.26 12.07 7.15
N ALA A 333 15.40 12.47 6.19
CA ALA A 333 14.48 11.56 5.51
C ALA A 333 15.20 10.60 4.55
N TRP A 334 16.12 11.10 3.75
CA TRP A 334 16.84 10.29 2.76
C TRP A 334 17.89 9.36 3.38
N GLU A 335 18.54 9.77 4.48
CA GLU A 335 19.43 8.89 5.25
C GLU A 335 18.69 7.64 5.74
N GLU A 336 17.45 7.79 6.24
CA GLU A 336 16.67 6.66 6.71
C GLU A 336 16.35 5.67 5.57
N VAL A 337 16.05 6.20 4.36
CA VAL A 337 15.88 5.36 3.17
C VAL A 337 17.20 4.67 2.82
N TYR A 338 18.29 5.43 2.79
CA TYR A 338 19.63 4.94 2.42
C TYR A 338 20.15 3.88 3.40
N GLU A 339 19.96 4.08 4.70
CA GLU A 339 20.36 3.11 5.72
C GLU A 339 19.56 1.81 5.64
N THR A 340 18.28 1.91 5.27
CA THR A 340 17.40 0.75 5.13
C THR A 340 17.65 0.01 3.83
N GLU A 341 17.81 0.74 2.73
CA GLU A 341 17.99 0.20 1.39
C GLU A 341 18.96 1.08 0.56
N PRO A 342 20.28 0.87 0.69
CA PRO A 342 21.28 1.67 -0.03
C PRO A 342 21.10 1.63 -1.56
N ALA A 343 20.56 0.54 -2.09
CA ALA A 343 20.29 0.39 -3.52
C ALA A 343 18.94 0.97 -3.96
N TYR A 344 18.23 1.71 -3.10
CA TYR A 344 16.95 2.32 -3.44
C TYR A 344 17.04 3.09 -4.76
N GLN A 345 16.13 2.80 -5.71
CA GLN A 345 16.15 3.34 -7.06
C GLN A 345 17.53 3.26 -7.75
N ASN A 346 18.18 2.09 -7.67
CA ASN A 346 19.51 1.85 -8.23
C ASN A 346 20.62 2.72 -7.61
N GLY A 347 20.48 3.12 -6.34
CA GLY A 347 21.49 3.88 -5.62
C GLY A 347 21.46 5.39 -5.90
N VAL A 348 20.34 5.91 -6.37
CA VAL A 348 20.17 7.34 -6.68
C VAL A 348 20.46 8.25 -5.49
N LEU A 349 20.24 7.74 -4.27
CA LEU A 349 20.48 8.49 -3.03
C LEU A 349 21.95 8.83 -2.79
N ASP A 350 22.89 8.09 -3.39
CA ASP A 350 24.30 8.46 -3.29
C ASP A 350 24.54 9.88 -3.83
N GLY A 351 24.10 10.15 -5.06
CA GLY A 351 24.24 11.47 -5.65
C GLY A 351 23.43 12.56 -4.95
N ILE A 352 22.20 12.22 -4.53
CA ILE A 352 21.33 13.16 -3.82
C ILE A 352 21.94 13.58 -2.48
N LEU A 353 22.42 12.63 -1.69
CA LEU A 353 23.02 12.90 -0.39
C LEU A 353 24.36 13.65 -0.52
N ASP A 354 25.13 13.38 -1.58
CA ASP A 354 26.36 14.11 -1.87
C ASP A 354 26.12 15.62 -2.03
N GLU A 355 25.00 15.99 -2.63
CA GLU A 355 24.60 17.39 -2.82
C GLU A 355 23.92 17.97 -1.58
N ALA A 356 23.14 17.16 -0.86
CA ALA A 356 22.28 17.60 0.23
C ALA A 356 23.06 17.83 1.55
N TYR A 357 24.05 17.00 1.88
CA TYR A 357 24.80 17.15 3.13
C TYR A 357 25.46 18.52 3.30
N PRO A 358 26.17 19.07 2.30
CA PRO A 358 26.74 20.41 2.42
C PRO A 358 25.69 21.50 2.63
N GLN A 359 24.51 21.35 2.01
CA GLN A 359 23.42 22.32 2.16
C GLN A 359 22.79 22.23 3.56
N ALA A 360 22.55 21.02 4.05
CA ALA A 360 22.05 20.78 5.40
C ALA A 360 23.02 21.32 6.47
N ALA A 361 24.32 21.13 6.25
CA ALA A 361 25.35 21.70 7.13
C ALA A 361 25.25 23.24 7.18
N ARG A 362 25.18 23.91 6.02
CA ARG A 362 25.02 25.37 5.95
C ARG A 362 23.76 25.88 6.62
N GLU A 363 22.64 25.17 6.39
CA GLU A 363 21.37 25.47 7.04
C GLU A 363 21.48 25.40 8.57
N GLN A 364 22.10 24.33 9.09
CA GLN A 364 22.28 24.17 10.54
C GLN A 364 23.26 25.17 11.12
N LEU A 365 24.34 25.49 10.42
CA LEU A 365 25.24 26.53 10.83
C LEU A 365 24.57 27.92 10.91
N ALA A 366 23.74 28.23 9.93
CA ALA A 366 22.99 29.50 9.91
C ALA A 366 21.99 29.59 11.08
N ARG A 367 21.40 28.44 11.48
CA ARG A 367 20.46 28.34 12.60
C ARG A 367 21.13 28.19 13.97
N ALA A 368 22.40 27.79 13.99
CA ALA A 368 23.09 27.41 15.21
C ALA A 368 23.15 28.54 16.23
N ASN A 369 23.43 29.76 15.77
CA ASN A 369 23.46 30.95 16.63
C ASN A 369 24.22 30.71 17.97
N GLY A 370 25.28 29.88 17.91
CA GLY A 370 26.07 29.46 19.09
C GLY A 370 25.48 28.27 19.89
N SER A 371 24.38 27.72 19.48
CA SER A 371 23.81 26.50 20.10
C SER A 371 24.68 25.28 19.82
N VAL A 372 25.22 24.65 20.85
CA VAL A 372 26.02 23.42 20.76
C VAL A 372 25.26 22.30 20.07
N GLY A 373 23.96 22.14 20.36
CA GLY A 373 23.13 21.11 19.73
C GLY A 373 22.95 21.31 18.22
N ALA A 374 22.73 22.56 17.76
CA ALA A 374 22.63 22.86 16.34
C ALA A 374 23.97 22.73 15.62
N LEU A 375 25.08 23.13 16.27
CA LEU A 375 26.43 22.90 15.76
C LEU A 375 26.74 21.41 15.66
N GLY A 376 26.28 20.59 16.62
CA GLY A 376 26.43 19.14 16.56
C GLY A 376 25.79 18.53 15.31
N LYS A 377 24.57 18.99 14.94
CA LYS A 377 23.94 18.56 13.67
C LYS A 377 24.74 19.04 12.45
N ALA A 378 25.21 20.28 12.46
CA ALA A 378 26.03 20.79 11.37
C ALA A 378 27.34 19.98 11.20
N ILE A 379 28.00 19.65 12.30
CA ILE A 379 29.18 18.78 12.32
C ILE A 379 28.83 17.42 11.70
N TYR A 380 27.74 16.80 12.11
CA TYR A 380 27.30 15.51 11.58
C TYR A 380 27.20 15.55 10.04
N TYR A 381 26.51 16.54 9.48
CA TYR A 381 26.36 16.65 8.03
C TYR A 381 27.69 16.97 7.32
N MET A 382 28.54 17.80 7.92
CA MET A 382 29.87 18.08 7.38
C MET A 382 30.78 16.83 7.39
N GLU A 383 30.69 16.01 8.43
CA GLU A 383 31.42 14.74 8.50
C GLU A 383 30.93 13.75 7.47
N LYS A 384 29.61 13.63 7.29
CA LYS A 384 29.04 12.82 6.22
C LYS A 384 29.49 13.26 4.84
N ALA A 385 29.45 14.55 4.57
CA ALA A 385 30.00 15.12 3.32
C ALA A 385 31.50 14.83 3.16
N ARG A 386 32.27 14.89 4.24
CA ARG A 386 33.71 14.57 4.25
C ARG A 386 33.98 13.11 3.93
N GLU A 387 33.27 12.20 4.58
CA GLU A 387 33.36 10.75 4.36
C GLU A 387 33.07 10.36 2.90
N ARG A 388 32.14 11.08 2.28
CA ARG A 388 31.75 10.90 0.88
C ARG A 388 32.66 11.66 -0.10
N GLY A 389 33.58 12.49 0.39
CA GLY A 389 34.51 13.28 -0.42
C GLY A 389 33.86 14.51 -1.06
N THR A 390 32.70 14.92 -0.61
CA THR A 390 31.92 16.04 -1.18
C THR A 390 31.93 17.29 -0.31
N LEU A 391 32.70 17.31 0.79
CA LEU A 391 32.79 18.46 1.69
C LEU A 391 33.50 19.65 1.02
N PRO A 392 32.82 20.78 0.80
CA PRO A 392 33.41 22.00 0.25
C PRO A 392 34.48 22.61 1.16
N GLU A 393 35.41 23.36 0.59
CA GLU A 393 36.53 23.95 1.32
C GLU A 393 36.09 24.92 2.44
N ASP A 394 35.03 25.72 2.18
CA ASP A 394 34.44 26.61 3.18
C ASP A 394 33.89 25.86 4.40
N LEU A 395 33.26 24.74 4.19
CA LEU A 395 32.74 23.91 5.26
C LEU A 395 33.81 23.07 5.97
N ARG A 396 34.94 22.80 5.32
CA ARG A 396 36.05 22.06 5.92
C ARG A 396 36.67 22.86 7.08
N GLN A 397 36.91 24.16 6.86
CA GLN A 397 37.40 25.06 7.92
C GLN A 397 36.34 25.22 9.03
N GLU A 398 35.06 25.30 8.65
CA GLU A 398 33.99 25.45 9.61
C GLU A 398 33.78 24.18 10.47
N LEU A 399 34.00 22.99 9.89
CA LEU A 399 33.97 21.73 10.63
C LEU A 399 34.97 21.71 11.78
N ASP A 400 36.21 22.13 11.49
CA ASP A 400 37.29 22.18 12.51
C ASP A 400 36.94 23.17 13.63
N LEU A 401 36.40 24.34 13.29
CA LEU A 401 35.98 25.35 14.27
C LEU A 401 34.81 24.90 15.10
N ALA A 402 33.76 24.35 14.45
CA ALA A 402 32.55 23.87 15.12
C ALA A 402 32.87 22.71 16.09
N THR A 403 33.70 21.79 15.61
CA THR A 403 34.12 20.63 16.41
C THR A 403 34.91 21.07 17.64
N ALA A 404 35.87 21.96 17.47
CA ALA A 404 36.64 22.49 18.58
C ALA A 404 35.77 23.32 19.55
N TYR A 405 34.80 24.08 19.04
CA TYR A 405 33.86 24.83 19.87
C TYR A 405 32.99 23.93 20.72
N VAL A 406 32.41 22.88 20.12
CA VAL A 406 31.58 21.88 20.85
C VAL A 406 32.41 21.16 21.89
N ALA A 407 33.59 20.64 21.51
CA ALA A 407 34.48 19.97 22.45
C ALA A 407 34.93 20.88 23.61
N GLY A 408 35.18 22.14 23.33
CA GLY A 408 35.47 23.14 24.35
C GLY A 408 34.29 23.40 25.29
N SER A 409 33.06 23.36 24.76
CA SER A 409 31.84 23.48 25.55
C SER A 409 31.64 22.28 26.49
N ASP A 410 31.95 21.10 26.01
CA ASP A 410 31.90 19.88 26.82
C ASP A 410 32.95 19.89 27.92
N ALA A 411 34.19 20.31 27.59
CA ALA A 411 35.28 20.49 28.58
C ALA A 411 34.91 21.53 29.64
N PHE A 412 34.32 22.65 29.20
CA PHE A 412 33.85 23.70 30.13
C PHE A 412 32.75 23.19 31.06
N ALA A 413 31.80 22.43 30.55
CA ALA A 413 30.73 21.82 31.33
C ALA A 413 31.28 20.77 32.33
N ALA A 414 32.37 20.11 31.97
CA ALA A 414 33.07 19.15 32.83
C ALA A 414 34.05 19.84 33.82
N GLU A 415 34.12 21.17 33.85
CA GLU A 415 35.06 21.96 34.64
C GLU A 415 36.54 21.70 34.27
N ASP A 416 36.79 21.11 33.10
CA ASP A 416 38.13 20.99 32.54
C ASP A 416 38.56 22.32 31.84
N TRP A 417 38.86 23.29 32.67
CA TRP A 417 39.16 24.64 32.22
C TRP A 417 40.38 24.71 31.29
N ASN A 418 41.38 23.87 31.53
CA ASN A 418 42.56 23.83 30.66
C ASN A 418 42.23 23.31 29.27
N ALA A 419 41.46 22.26 29.19
CA ALA A 419 40.98 21.74 27.88
C ALA A 419 40.08 22.75 27.16
N ALA A 420 39.17 23.41 27.90
CA ALA A 420 38.30 24.44 27.33
C ALA A 420 39.14 25.63 26.74
N VAL A 421 40.13 26.12 27.48
CA VAL A 421 41.04 27.19 26.99
C VAL A 421 41.81 26.73 25.76
N ALA A 422 42.38 25.52 25.77
CA ALA A 422 43.15 24.99 24.64
C ALA A 422 42.31 24.86 23.35
N LEU A 423 41.01 24.51 23.50
CA LEU A 423 40.09 24.34 22.37
C LEU A 423 39.55 25.69 21.88
N TRP A 424 39.17 26.57 22.78
CA TRP A 424 38.48 27.80 22.44
C TRP A 424 39.43 28.97 22.11
N GLY A 425 40.65 28.95 22.69
CA GLY A 425 41.64 30.00 22.45
C GLY A 425 41.94 30.26 20.98
N PRO A 426 42.29 29.23 20.19
CA PRO A 426 42.49 29.36 18.74
C PRO A 426 41.28 29.89 18.00
N ILE A 427 40.06 29.45 18.38
CA ILE A 427 38.81 29.91 17.77
C ILE A 427 38.63 31.40 18.03
N SER A 428 38.80 31.84 19.30
CA SER A 428 38.63 33.22 19.70
C SER A 428 39.64 34.15 19.00
N ALA A 429 40.84 33.66 18.76
CA ALA A 429 41.85 34.40 18.04
C ALA A 429 41.51 34.56 16.53
N LEU A 430 40.89 33.56 15.92
CA LEU A 430 40.52 33.55 14.51
C LEU A 430 39.16 34.21 14.25
N ARG A 431 38.18 33.92 15.08
CA ARG A 431 36.79 34.38 15.01
C ARG A 431 36.25 34.73 16.40
N PRO A 432 36.52 35.95 16.91
CA PRO A 432 36.13 36.35 18.27
C PRO A 432 34.62 36.33 18.55
N ASP A 433 33.83 36.46 17.51
CA ASP A 433 32.37 36.46 17.53
C ASP A 433 31.75 35.07 17.35
N TYR A 434 32.60 34.02 17.24
CA TYR A 434 32.08 32.64 17.09
C TYR A 434 31.13 32.27 18.24
N GLY A 435 30.10 31.53 17.92
CA GLY A 435 29.08 31.18 18.92
C GLY A 435 28.25 32.38 19.43
N ASN A 436 28.05 33.37 18.57
CA ASN A 436 27.25 34.57 18.89
C ASN A 436 27.83 35.39 20.08
N GLY A 437 29.15 35.38 20.22
CA GLY A 437 29.86 36.13 21.26
C GLY A 437 29.96 35.42 22.61
N ALA A 438 29.22 34.31 22.84
CA ALA A 438 29.30 33.53 24.07
C ALA A 438 30.72 32.93 24.31
N LEU A 439 31.44 32.66 23.22
CA LEU A 439 32.80 32.14 23.28
C LEU A 439 33.72 33.03 24.14
N GLY A 440 33.68 34.33 23.93
CA GLY A 440 34.58 35.27 24.65
C GLY A 440 34.31 35.30 26.15
N ASP A 441 33.04 35.26 26.58
CA ASP A 441 32.66 35.24 27.98
C ASP A 441 33.06 33.93 28.64
N ASN A 442 32.75 32.82 28.00
CA ASN A 442 33.08 31.48 28.50
C ASN A 442 34.59 31.24 28.55
N LEU A 443 35.35 31.74 27.56
CA LEU A 443 36.80 31.65 27.53
C LEU A 443 37.40 32.43 28.70
N ARG A 444 36.92 33.66 28.96
CA ARG A 444 37.38 34.43 30.15
C ARG A 444 37.09 33.69 31.44
N GLN A 445 35.95 33.07 31.57
CA GLN A 445 35.60 32.26 32.75
C GLN A 445 36.52 31.03 32.86
N ALA A 446 36.78 30.31 31.79
CA ALA A 446 37.67 29.17 31.75
C ALA A 446 39.10 29.60 32.12
N CYS A 447 39.61 30.72 31.58
CA CYS A 447 40.91 31.28 31.95
C CYS A 447 41.01 31.65 33.43
N ALA A 448 39.92 32.20 34.00
CA ALA A 448 39.92 32.59 35.42
C ALA A 448 39.95 31.38 36.37
N ASN A 449 39.45 30.22 35.96
CA ASN A 449 39.40 29.00 36.73
C ASN A 449 40.49 27.97 36.39
N SER A 450 41.26 28.20 35.30
CA SER A 450 42.38 27.35 34.90
C SER A 450 43.50 27.39 35.92
N ALA A 451 44.05 26.23 36.28
CA ALA A 451 45.21 26.14 37.17
C ALA A 451 46.51 26.58 36.46
N GLU A 452 46.57 26.42 35.16
CA GLU A 452 47.71 26.81 34.29
C GLU A 452 47.19 27.58 33.07
N PRO A 453 46.78 28.87 33.26
CA PRO A 453 46.19 29.62 32.16
C PRO A 453 47.21 29.82 31.04
N ASP A 454 46.85 29.50 29.79
CA ASP A 454 47.66 29.74 28.59
C ASP A 454 47.78 31.25 28.38
N ALA A 455 49.01 31.79 28.54
CA ALA A 455 49.29 33.22 28.41
C ALA A 455 48.94 33.76 27.01
N THR A 456 48.86 32.92 25.99
CA THR A 456 48.50 33.30 24.63
C THR A 456 47.03 33.74 24.53
N TYR A 457 46.16 33.11 25.23
CA TYR A 457 44.70 33.32 25.12
C TYR A 457 44.05 33.89 26.39
N CYS A 458 44.72 33.77 27.54
CA CYS A 458 44.21 34.20 28.84
C CYS A 458 44.84 35.53 29.34
N SER A 459 45.50 36.23 28.45
CA SER A 459 46.01 37.58 28.83
C SER A 459 44.86 38.59 28.89
N PRO A 460 44.82 39.51 29.86
CA PRO A 460 43.77 40.50 30.09
C PRO A 460 43.60 41.48 28.92
#